data_89a71d0e8d13bad8b18f7098bdcd6db7
#
_entry.id   89a71d0e8d13bad8b18f7098bdcd6db7
#
_cell.length_a   1.000
_cell.length_b   1.000
_cell.length_c   1.000
_cell.angle_alpha   90.00
_cell.angle_beta   90.00
_cell.angle_gamma   90.00
#
_symmetry.space_group_name_H-M   'P 1'
#
loop_
_entity.id
_entity.type
_entity.pdbx_description
1 polymer ?
#
loop_
_entity_poly.entity_id
_entity_poly.type
_entity_poly.pdbx_seq_one_letter_code
_entity_poly.pdbx_strand_id
1 'polypeptide(L)'
;RDAQESRGLGDVYKRQALMVVQNPKNGDILAIAGKQIDKQGKLKDYDIGNFTAQYTVGSSVKGGTLLAGYQNKAINVGETMVDEPLKFQGGLTKRSYFNKNGHVSIDDKQALMHSSNVYMFKTALKLAGDPYTSGMSLPNNIADAGRKLRKGLNQVGLGLKTGIDLPNETPGQIEPLTNNPGNYLDLAIGQYDTYTPLQLSQYVSTIANDGYRIQPHIGLSIYESTNKDETGPLKRKIKGNVLNKVNNSSDEIKEVQEGFKMAF
;
A
#
# COMPACT_ATOMS: atom_id res chain seq x y z
N ARG A 1 -4.64 -6.04 -14.19
CA ARG A 1 -4.41 -5.39 -15.48
C ARG A 1 -2.95 -5.33 -15.91
N ASP A 2 -1.98 -5.48 -15.05
CA ASP A 2 -0.55 -5.45 -15.41
C ASP A 2 0.07 -6.84 -15.30
N ALA A 3 -0.45 -7.76 -16.10
CA ALA A 3 0.05 -9.13 -16.21
C ALA A 3 1.52 -9.21 -16.67
N GLN A 4 2.10 -8.09 -17.07
CA GLN A 4 3.47 -8.04 -17.56
C GLN A 4 4.50 -7.70 -16.49
N GLU A 5 4.11 -7.00 -15.41
CA GLU A 5 4.96 -6.74 -14.25
C GLU A 5 5.19 -7.99 -13.39
N SER A 6 4.31 -8.97 -13.45
CA SER A 6 4.35 -10.20 -12.65
C SER A 6 4.98 -11.41 -13.37
N ARG A 7 5.57 -11.24 -14.53
CA ARG A 7 6.10 -12.38 -15.33
C ARG A 7 7.18 -13.23 -14.64
N GLY A 8 7.85 -12.71 -13.63
CA GLY A 8 8.81 -13.50 -12.83
C GLY A 8 8.19 -14.26 -11.66
N LEU A 9 6.97 -13.90 -11.23
CA LEU A 9 6.27 -14.48 -10.09
C LEU A 9 4.85 -14.99 -10.45
N GLY A 10 4.48 -14.90 -11.73
CA GLY A 10 3.12 -15.11 -12.23
C GLY A 10 2.49 -16.45 -11.89
N ASP A 11 3.27 -17.51 -11.78
CA ASP A 11 2.74 -18.84 -11.46
C ASP A 11 2.40 -19.04 -9.98
N VAL A 12 3.05 -18.28 -9.07
CA VAL A 12 2.78 -18.35 -7.64
C VAL A 12 1.52 -17.56 -7.29
N TYR A 13 1.37 -16.34 -7.82
CA TYR A 13 0.24 -15.45 -7.51
C TYR A 13 -1.08 -15.86 -8.16
N LYS A 14 -1.05 -16.56 -9.30
CA LYS A 14 -2.26 -17.06 -9.98
C LYS A 14 -2.98 -18.18 -9.21
N ARG A 15 -2.39 -18.69 -8.13
CA ARG A 15 -2.93 -19.81 -7.35
C ARG A 15 -3.69 -19.42 -6.10
N GLN A 16 -3.85 -18.12 -5.87
CA GLN A 16 -4.48 -17.61 -4.66
C GLN A 16 -5.44 -16.46 -4.97
N ALA A 17 -6.54 -16.41 -4.22
CA ALA A 17 -7.46 -15.28 -4.16
C ALA A 17 -7.72 -14.97 -2.68
N LEU A 18 -7.44 -13.74 -2.28
CA LEU A 18 -7.54 -13.27 -0.89
C LEU A 18 -8.40 -12.01 -0.85
N MET A 19 -9.30 -11.92 0.09
CA MET A 19 -10.24 -10.80 0.23
C MET A 19 -10.44 -10.44 1.70
N VAL A 20 -10.39 -9.13 1.98
CA VAL A 20 -10.76 -8.55 3.26
C VAL A 20 -11.77 -7.44 3.01
N VAL A 21 -12.88 -7.45 3.76
CA VAL A 21 -13.86 -6.37 3.78
C VAL A 21 -13.88 -5.79 5.19
N GLN A 22 -13.55 -4.52 5.32
CA GLN A 22 -13.39 -3.82 6.58
C GLN A 22 -14.25 -2.55 6.61
N ASN A 23 -14.87 -2.27 7.75
CA ASN A 23 -15.50 -0.98 8.00
C ASN A 23 -14.42 0.05 8.39
N PRO A 24 -14.18 1.09 7.58
CA PRO A 24 -13.12 2.06 7.84
C PRO A 24 -13.36 2.92 9.09
N LYS A 25 -14.61 3.06 9.53
CA LYS A 25 -14.98 3.94 10.66
C LYS A 25 -14.71 3.34 12.03
N ASN A 26 -14.82 2.01 12.15
CA ASN A 26 -14.74 1.35 13.46
C ASN A 26 -13.80 0.14 13.50
N GLY A 27 -13.26 -0.30 12.35
CA GLY A 27 -12.32 -1.41 12.26
C GLY A 27 -12.96 -2.79 12.19
N ASP A 28 -14.29 -2.91 12.22
CA ASP A 28 -14.98 -4.20 12.10
C ASP A 28 -14.55 -4.91 10.80
N ILE A 29 -14.10 -6.14 10.90
CA ILE A 29 -13.91 -7.03 9.76
C ILE A 29 -15.28 -7.64 9.41
N LEU A 30 -15.82 -7.23 8.27
CA LEU A 30 -17.13 -7.68 7.79
C LEU A 30 -17.04 -9.02 7.06
N ALA A 31 -15.93 -9.27 6.39
CA ALA A 31 -15.62 -10.54 5.75
C ALA A 31 -14.11 -10.70 5.58
N ILE A 32 -13.65 -11.93 5.71
CA ILE A 32 -12.31 -12.35 5.36
C ILE A 32 -12.43 -13.70 4.64
N ALA A 33 -11.86 -13.81 3.45
CA ALA A 33 -11.94 -15.03 2.65
C ALA A 33 -10.63 -15.24 1.89
N GLY A 34 -10.24 -16.49 1.75
CA GLY A 34 -9.06 -16.88 1.01
C GLY A 34 -9.22 -18.25 0.36
N LYS A 35 -8.77 -18.36 -0.87
CA LYS A 35 -8.70 -19.63 -1.61
C LYS A 35 -7.31 -19.74 -2.22
N GLN A 36 -6.79 -20.96 -2.25
CA GLN A 36 -5.57 -21.30 -2.95
C GLN A 36 -5.71 -22.62 -3.72
N ILE A 37 -4.96 -22.73 -4.80
CA ILE A 37 -4.82 -23.98 -5.55
C ILE A 37 -3.51 -24.64 -5.07
N ASP A 38 -3.58 -25.86 -4.55
CA ASP A 38 -2.43 -26.63 -4.11
C ASP A 38 -1.59 -27.16 -5.30
N LYS A 39 -0.48 -27.84 -4.97
CA LYS A 39 0.42 -28.43 -6.00
C LYS A 39 -0.26 -29.47 -6.87
N GLN A 40 -1.33 -30.08 -6.39
CA GLN A 40 -2.13 -31.08 -7.10
C GLN A 40 -3.28 -30.45 -7.92
N GLY A 41 -3.39 -29.11 -7.94
CA GLY A 41 -4.46 -28.41 -8.66
C GLY A 41 -5.79 -28.34 -7.89
N LYS A 42 -5.84 -28.75 -6.63
CA LYS A 42 -7.06 -28.76 -5.81
C LYS A 42 -7.25 -27.41 -5.09
N LEU A 43 -8.48 -26.88 -5.16
CA LEU A 43 -8.88 -25.68 -4.46
C LEU A 43 -9.02 -25.95 -2.95
N LYS A 44 -8.40 -25.12 -2.12
CA LYS A 44 -8.45 -25.19 -0.64
C LYS A 44 -8.74 -23.82 -0.05
N ASP A 45 -9.33 -23.82 1.15
CA ASP A 45 -9.49 -22.60 1.96
C ASP A 45 -8.12 -22.09 2.44
N TYR A 46 -7.96 -20.77 2.41
CA TYR A 46 -6.73 -20.11 2.81
C TYR A 46 -6.99 -18.74 3.45
N ASP A 47 -8.01 -18.65 4.30
CA ASP A 47 -8.45 -17.40 4.93
C ASP A 47 -7.33 -16.75 5.75
N ILE A 48 -6.52 -17.58 6.44
CA ILE A 48 -5.36 -17.10 7.20
C ILE A 48 -4.31 -16.39 6.34
N GLY A 49 -4.26 -16.68 5.03
CA GLY A 49 -3.36 -16.00 4.11
C GLY A 49 -3.56 -14.49 4.05
N ASN A 50 -4.73 -13.98 4.44
CA ASN A 50 -5.00 -12.56 4.47
C ASN A 50 -4.13 -11.78 5.48
N PHE A 51 -3.61 -12.43 6.52
CA PHE A 51 -2.79 -11.78 7.55
C PHE A 51 -1.46 -12.50 7.84
N THR A 52 -1.22 -13.66 7.21
CA THR A 52 0.02 -14.44 7.36
C THR A 52 0.86 -14.52 6.08
N ALA A 53 0.25 -14.34 4.90
CA ALA A 53 0.95 -14.32 3.63
C ALA A 53 1.21 -12.89 3.16
N GLN A 54 2.33 -12.68 2.48
CA GLN A 54 2.79 -11.36 2.08
C GLN A 54 3.17 -11.34 0.61
N TYR A 55 2.88 -10.22 -0.05
CA TYR A 55 3.02 -10.05 -1.48
C TYR A 55 3.59 -8.67 -1.83
N THR A 56 4.30 -8.56 -2.95
CA THR A 56 4.53 -7.27 -3.58
C THR A 56 3.19 -6.72 -4.07
N VAL A 57 2.80 -5.56 -3.57
CA VAL A 57 1.45 -5.01 -3.79
C VAL A 57 1.34 -4.16 -5.04
N GLY A 58 2.47 -3.85 -5.67
CA GLY A 58 2.52 -3.06 -6.90
C GLY A 58 1.85 -1.71 -6.75
N SER A 59 1.19 -1.27 -7.81
CA SER A 59 0.61 0.08 -7.91
C SER A 59 -0.42 0.44 -6.83
N SER A 60 -0.94 -0.50 -6.07
CA SER A 60 -1.87 -0.19 -4.98
C SER A 60 -1.23 0.66 -3.87
N VAL A 61 0.11 0.68 -3.73
CA VAL A 61 0.85 1.50 -2.75
C VAL A 61 0.90 2.99 -3.09
N LYS A 62 0.63 3.38 -4.34
CA LYS A 62 0.93 4.72 -4.87
C LYS A 62 0.29 5.88 -4.11
N GLY A 63 -0.92 5.69 -3.58
CA GLY A 63 -1.51 6.68 -2.69
C GLY A 63 -0.69 6.93 -1.43
N GLY A 64 -0.11 5.87 -0.85
CA GLY A 64 0.82 6.00 0.28
C GLY A 64 2.13 6.71 -0.11
N THR A 65 2.62 6.50 -1.33
CA THR A 65 3.79 7.22 -1.86
C THR A 65 3.52 8.71 -2.01
N LEU A 66 2.35 9.11 -2.51
CA LEU A 66 1.94 10.52 -2.57
C LEU A 66 1.85 11.13 -1.17
N LEU A 67 1.17 10.46 -0.23
CA LEU A 67 1.07 10.94 1.15
C LEU A 67 2.45 11.14 1.79
N ALA A 68 3.39 10.21 1.57
CA ALA A 68 4.77 10.37 2.02
C ALA A 68 5.49 11.55 1.34
N GLY A 69 5.22 11.78 0.06
CA GLY A 69 5.73 12.93 -0.70
C GLY A 69 5.26 14.26 -0.13
N TYR A 70 3.97 14.40 0.16
CA TYR A 70 3.38 15.60 0.79
C TYR A 70 3.94 15.84 2.19
N GLN A 71 3.94 14.81 3.06
CA GLN A 71 4.47 14.92 4.44
C GLN A 71 5.89 15.46 4.51
N ASN A 72 6.71 15.14 3.51
CA ASN A 72 8.10 15.57 3.45
C ASN A 72 8.31 16.79 2.56
N LYS A 73 7.24 17.43 2.09
CA LYS A 73 7.28 18.59 1.17
C LYS A 73 8.09 18.35 -0.10
N ALA A 74 8.17 17.10 -0.54
CA ALA A 74 8.78 16.70 -1.80
C ALA A 74 7.90 17.07 -2.99
N ILE A 75 6.58 17.04 -2.79
CA ILE A 75 5.58 17.48 -3.76
C ILE A 75 4.49 18.28 -3.03
N ASN A 76 3.74 19.09 -3.81
CA ASN A 76 2.57 19.82 -3.35
C ASN A 76 1.29 19.20 -3.94
N VAL A 77 0.14 19.43 -3.30
CA VAL A 77 -1.17 19.05 -3.82
C VAL A 77 -1.40 19.71 -5.18
N GLY A 78 -1.86 18.94 -6.16
CA GLY A 78 -2.10 19.39 -7.54
C GLY A 78 -0.82 19.65 -8.35
N GLU A 79 0.34 19.26 -7.85
CA GLU A 79 1.60 19.46 -8.58
C GLU A 79 1.61 18.67 -9.88
N THR A 80 1.91 19.35 -10.98
CA THR A 80 2.00 18.77 -12.31
C THR A 80 3.43 18.31 -12.61
N MET A 81 3.57 17.09 -13.15
CA MET A 81 4.85 16.56 -13.65
C MET A 81 4.66 15.97 -15.04
N VAL A 82 5.71 16.04 -15.85
CA VAL A 82 5.72 15.39 -17.16
C VAL A 82 5.98 13.88 -16.97
N ASP A 83 5.03 13.05 -17.39
CA ASP A 83 5.24 11.61 -17.51
C ASP A 83 5.96 11.34 -18.84
N GLU A 84 7.18 10.85 -18.75
CA GLU A 84 8.11 10.60 -19.84
C GLU A 84 9.06 9.46 -19.50
N PRO A 85 9.65 8.76 -20.45
CA PRO A 85 10.69 7.79 -20.13
C PRO A 85 11.87 8.42 -19.40
N LEU A 86 12.09 8.05 -18.13
CA LEU A 86 13.21 8.54 -17.32
C LEU A 86 14.49 7.80 -17.72
N LYS A 87 15.46 8.54 -18.24
CA LYS A 87 16.78 8.00 -18.63
C LYS A 87 17.79 8.31 -17.55
N PHE A 88 18.48 7.28 -17.07
CA PHE A 88 19.53 7.39 -16.06
C PHE A 88 20.89 7.01 -16.65
N GLN A 89 21.95 7.41 -15.96
CA GLN A 89 23.31 7.00 -16.30
C GLN A 89 23.43 5.47 -16.33
N GLY A 90 24.26 4.92 -17.22
CA GLY A 90 24.39 3.48 -17.39
C GLY A 90 23.31 2.81 -18.24
N GLY A 91 22.44 3.60 -18.89
CA GLY A 91 21.44 3.10 -19.83
C GLY A 91 20.13 2.61 -19.18
N LEU A 92 20.00 2.70 -17.85
CA LEU A 92 18.75 2.37 -17.17
C LEU A 92 17.63 3.32 -17.62
N THR A 93 16.49 2.75 -18.00
CA THR A 93 15.29 3.52 -18.36
C THR A 93 14.08 3.04 -17.54
N LYS A 94 13.40 3.94 -16.86
CA LYS A 94 12.15 3.69 -16.14
C LYS A 94 11.00 4.42 -16.84
N ARG A 95 9.80 3.83 -16.89
CA ARG A 95 8.65 4.41 -17.62
C ARG A 95 7.32 3.99 -17.00
N SER A 96 6.26 4.68 -17.40
CA SER A 96 4.88 4.28 -17.13
C SER A 96 4.33 3.38 -18.21
N TYR A 97 3.36 2.52 -17.87
CA TYR A 97 2.73 1.61 -18.84
C TYR A 97 1.79 2.33 -19.79
N PHE A 98 0.99 3.28 -19.26
CA PHE A 98 -0.01 3.99 -20.06
C PHE A 98 0.65 4.94 -21.07
N ASN A 99 1.88 5.42 -20.80
CA ASN A 99 2.61 6.40 -21.60
C ASN A 99 4.04 5.92 -21.89
N LYS A 100 4.18 4.93 -22.78
CA LYS A 100 5.49 4.27 -23.01
C LYS A 100 6.54 5.14 -23.66
N ASN A 101 6.16 6.04 -24.55
CA ASN A 101 7.08 6.79 -25.42
C ASN A 101 6.76 8.29 -25.50
N GLY A 102 5.68 8.73 -24.87
CA GLY A 102 5.21 10.11 -24.98
C GLY A 102 5.70 11.01 -23.85
N HIS A 103 5.29 12.27 -23.96
CA HIS A 103 5.43 13.30 -22.94
C HIS A 103 4.03 13.82 -22.62
N VAL A 104 3.52 13.52 -21.44
CA VAL A 104 2.20 13.93 -20.98
C VAL A 104 2.33 14.62 -19.63
N SER A 105 1.82 15.85 -19.52
CA SER A 105 1.76 16.54 -18.23
C SER A 105 0.54 16.04 -17.44
N ILE A 106 0.76 15.55 -16.25
CA ILE A 106 -0.28 15.01 -15.35
C ILE A 106 -0.09 15.56 -13.94
N ASP A 107 -1.19 15.77 -13.24
CA ASP A 107 -1.19 16.03 -11.80
C ASP A 107 -1.19 14.74 -10.98
N ASP A 108 -1.20 14.86 -9.67
CA ASP A 108 -1.16 13.75 -8.71
C ASP A 108 -2.42 12.85 -8.77
N LYS A 109 -3.62 13.41 -8.98
CA LYS A 109 -4.86 12.62 -9.18
C LYS A 109 -4.81 11.83 -10.47
N GLN A 110 -4.40 12.47 -11.56
CA GLN A 110 -4.21 11.81 -12.84
C GLN A 110 -3.10 10.75 -12.76
N ALA A 111 -2.07 10.97 -11.93
CA ALA A 111 -1.03 9.97 -11.69
C ALA A 111 -1.59 8.72 -11.00
N LEU A 112 -2.54 8.84 -10.08
CA LEU A 112 -3.25 7.69 -9.51
C LEU A 112 -4.21 7.06 -10.53
N MET A 113 -5.00 7.88 -11.22
CA MET A 113 -5.94 7.43 -12.27
C MET A 113 -5.27 6.56 -13.32
N HIS A 114 -4.15 7.01 -13.85
CA HIS A 114 -3.39 6.31 -14.91
C HIS A 114 -2.36 5.32 -14.34
N SER A 115 -2.26 5.22 -13.02
CA SER A 115 -1.23 4.41 -12.36
C SER A 115 0.18 4.74 -12.85
N SER A 116 0.53 6.05 -12.91
CA SER A 116 1.83 6.52 -13.38
C SER A 116 2.96 6.02 -12.48
N ASN A 117 3.89 5.27 -13.03
CA ASN A 117 5.14 4.92 -12.34
C ASN A 117 6.09 6.11 -12.31
N VAL A 118 6.15 6.87 -13.40
CA VAL A 118 7.05 8.01 -13.56
C VAL A 118 6.77 9.10 -12.52
N TYR A 119 5.50 9.40 -12.27
CA TYR A 119 5.13 10.36 -11.23
C TYR A 119 5.66 9.92 -9.85
N MET A 120 5.49 8.63 -9.51
CA MET A 120 6.00 8.09 -8.24
C MET A 120 7.53 8.06 -8.19
N PHE A 121 8.20 7.74 -9.28
CA PHE A 121 9.67 7.82 -9.35
C PHE A 121 10.17 9.26 -9.16
N LYS A 122 9.55 10.25 -9.83
CA LYS A 122 9.89 11.66 -9.65
C LYS A 122 9.61 12.15 -8.22
N THR A 123 8.51 11.70 -7.61
CA THR A 123 8.22 11.96 -6.18
C THR A 123 9.31 11.36 -5.28
N ALA A 124 9.72 10.13 -5.52
CA ALA A 124 10.79 9.47 -4.75
C ALA A 124 12.13 10.19 -4.93
N LEU A 125 12.48 10.61 -6.15
CA LEU A 125 13.69 11.37 -6.41
C LEU A 125 13.70 12.71 -5.68
N LYS A 126 12.58 13.45 -5.70
CA LYS A 126 12.43 14.69 -4.92
C LYS A 126 12.53 14.44 -3.41
N LEU A 127 12.00 13.31 -2.92
CA LEU A 127 12.12 12.93 -1.51
C LEU A 127 13.57 12.63 -1.11
N ALA A 128 14.39 12.15 -2.05
CA ALA A 128 15.84 11.96 -1.87
C ALA A 128 16.64 13.29 -1.95
N GLY A 129 16.01 14.39 -2.36
CA GLY A 129 16.66 15.67 -2.58
C GLY A 129 17.30 15.82 -3.97
N ASP A 130 17.10 14.86 -4.85
CA ASP A 130 17.69 14.79 -6.21
C ASP A 130 16.56 14.78 -7.28
N PRO A 131 15.93 15.94 -7.59
CA PRO A 131 14.91 16.02 -8.64
C PRO A 131 15.43 15.50 -9.99
N TYR A 132 14.56 14.79 -10.72
CA TYR A 132 14.96 14.17 -11.99
C TYR A 132 15.49 15.17 -13.01
N THR A 133 16.64 14.83 -13.56
CA THR A 133 17.20 15.40 -14.80
C THR A 133 17.65 14.27 -15.73
N SER A 134 17.45 14.45 -17.05
CA SER A 134 17.79 13.39 -18.02
C SER A 134 19.27 13.02 -17.97
N GLY A 135 19.58 11.73 -17.89
CA GLY A 135 20.95 11.21 -17.81
C GLY A 135 21.59 11.27 -16.43
N MET A 136 20.86 11.70 -15.39
CA MET A 136 21.37 11.74 -14.01
C MET A 136 21.76 10.35 -13.50
N SER A 137 22.68 10.29 -12.55
CA SER A 137 22.89 9.09 -11.72
C SER A 137 21.71 8.90 -10.75
N LEU A 138 21.47 7.65 -10.34
CA LEU A 138 20.53 7.41 -9.27
C LEU A 138 21.04 7.98 -7.93
N PRO A 139 20.17 8.43 -7.01
CA PRO A 139 20.55 9.05 -5.75
C PRO A 139 21.44 8.14 -4.89
N ASN A 140 22.44 8.71 -4.23
CA ASN A 140 23.27 8.00 -3.26
C ASN A 140 22.64 7.97 -1.85
N ASN A 141 21.74 8.90 -1.54
CA ASN A 141 21.11 9.03 -0.21
C ASN A 141 19.81 8.21 -0.08
N ILE A 142 19.78 7.01 -0.63
CA ILE A 142 18.57 6.16 -0.67
C ILE A 142 18.16 5.63 0.71
N ALA A 143 19.09 5.50 1.64
CA ALA A 143 18.80 4.99 2.98
C ALA A 143 17.91 5.98 3.76
N ASP A 144 18.21 7.27 3.73
CA ASP A 144 17.39 8.31 4.36
C ASP A 144 16.06 8.50 3.64
N ALA A 145 16.10 8.61 2.32
CA ALA A 145 14.90 8.75 1.50
C ALA A 145 13.95 7.54 1.67
N GLY A 146 14.49 6.34 1.72
CA GLY A 146 13.72 5.11 1.99
C GLY A 146 13.11 5.08 3.38
N ARG A 147 13.82 5.57 4.40
CA ARG A 147 13.24 5.72 5.76
C ARG A 147 12.07 6.71 5.76
N LYS A 148 12.20 7.85 5.06
CA LYS A 148 11.13 8.85 4.93
C LYS A 148 9.91 8.25 4.23
N LEU A 149 10.11 7.56 3.11
CA LEU A 149 9.03 6.91 2.36
C LEU A 149 8.33 5.86 3.23
N ARG A 150 9.09 4.93 3.83
CA ARG A 150 8.55 3.89 4.73
C ARG A 150 7.84 4.46 5.95
N LYS A 151 8.34 5.56 6.53
CA LYS A 151 7.64 6.23 7.62
C LYS A 151 6.25 6.72 7.22
N GLY A 152 6.10 7.23 6.00
CA GLY A 152 4.79 7.59 5.44
C GLY A 152 3.89 6.36 5.24
N LEU A 153 4.43 5.28 4.66
CA LEU A 153 3.73 4.01 4.47
C LEU A 153 3.29 3.37 5.81
N ASN A 154 4.14 3.43 6.82
CA ASN A 154 3.82 2.93 8.16
C ASN A 154 2.64 3.66 8.81
N GLN A 155 2.49 4.97 8.57
CA GLN A 155 1.37 5.73 9.12
C GLN A 155 0.01 5.26 8.61
N VAL A 156 -0.04 4.70 7.42
CA VAL A 156 -1.24 4.08 6.85
C VAL A 156 -1.33 2.57 7.10
N GLY A 157 -0.38 1.98 7.83
CA GLY A 157 -0.40 0.58 8.26
C GLY A 157 0.43 -0.39 7.40
N LEU A 158 1.09 0.07 6.34
CA LEU A 158 1.96 -0.78 5.52
C LEU A 158 3.31 -0.98 6.21
N GLY A 159 3.75 -2.25 6.35
CA GLY A 159 5.01 -2.62 7.02
C GLY A 159 4.94 -2.69 8.55
N LEU A 160 3.75 -2.64 9.12
CA LEU A 160 3.48 -2.81 10.55
C LEU A 160 2.39 -3.86 10.75
N LYS A 161 2.36 -4.50 11.92
CA LYS A 161 1.18 -5.28 12.32
C LYS A 161 -0.04 -4.38 12.38
N THR A 162 -1.17 -4.85 11.87
CA THR A 162 -2.44 -4.11 11.89
C THR A 162 -3.04 -4.08 13.29
N GLY A 163 -2.66 -5.06 14.13
CA GLY A 163 -3.17 -5.24 15.48
C GLY A 163 -4.50 -5.99 15.53
N ILE A 164 -4.84 -6.74 14.47
CA ILE A 164 -6.04 -7.60 14.48
C ILE A 164 -6.03 -8.56 15.67
N ASP A 165 -7.19 -8.87 16.19
CA ASP A 165 -7.41 -9.80 17.31
C ASP A 165 -7.27 -11.30 16.94
N LEU A 166 -6.40 -11.58 15.96
CA LEU A 166 -6.02 -12.94 15.53
C LEU A 166 -4.54 -13.22 15.80
N PRO A 167 -4.18 -14.48 16.11
CA PRO A 167 -2.79 -14.86 16.33
C PRO A 167 -2.00 -14.92 15.00
N ASN A 168 -0.65 -14.88 15.12
CA ASN A 168 0.30 -15.12 14.02
C ASN A 168 0.25 -14.09 12.86
N GLU A 169 -0.22 -12.87 13.11
CA GLU A 169 -0.12 -11.80 12.12
C GLU A 169 1.34 -11.49 11.79
N THR A 170 1.66 -11.35 10.47
CA THR A 170 2.97 -10.89 10.00
C THR A 170 2.94 -9.39 9.67
N PRO A 171 4.02 -8.63 9.97
CA PRO A 171 4.13 -7.22 9.57
C PRO A 171 4.48 -7.03 8.09
N GLY A 172 4.54 -8.10 7.28
CA GLY A 172 5.14 -8.07 5.96
C GLY A 172 6.66 -8.23 6.02
N GLN A 173 7.32 -8.06 4.88
CA GLN A 173 8.78 -8.14 4.80
C GLN A 173 9.33 -6.82 4.28
N ILE A 174 10.23 -6.23 5.05
CA ILE A 174 10.90 -4.97 4.75
C ILE A 174 12.35 -5.29 4.39
N GLU A 175 12.70 -5.08 3.14
CA GLU A 175 14.04 -5.39 2.62
C GLU A 175 15.02 -4.23 2.86
N PRO A 176 16.29 -4.49 3.21
CA PRO A 176 17.30 -3.45 3.34
C PRO A 176 17.53 -2.71 2.02
N LEU A 177 17.40 -1.39 2.02
CA LEU A 177 17.81 -0.56 0.89
C LEU A 177 19.32 -0.41 0.90
N THR A 178 20.03 -1.45 0.43
CA THR A 178 21.47 -1.45 0.27
C THR A 178 21.84 -1.14 -1.19
N ASN A 179 22.98 -0.62 -1.44
CA ASN A 179 23.77 -0.45 -2.68
C ASN A 179 23.08 -0.46 -4.07
N ASN A 180 21.76 -0.65 -4.18
CA ASN A 180 21.04 -0.58 -5.45
C ASN A 180 19.94 0.51 -5.39
N PRO A 181 20.23 1.73 -5.87
CA PRO A 181 19.25 2.82 -5.87
C PRO A 181 17.99 2.53 -6.69
N GLY A 182 18.03 1.56 -7.62
CA GLY A 182 16.85 1.11 -8.35
C GLY A 182 15.77 0.53 -7.44
N ASN A 183 16.17 -0.18 -6.38
CA ASN A 183 15.24 -0.75 -5.39
C ASN A 183 14.44 0.31 -4.63
N TYR A 184 15.04 1.49 -4.42
CA TYR A 184 14.33 2.62 -3.82
C TYR A 184 13.20 3.15 -4.72
N LEU A 185 13.43 3.22 -6.03
CA LEU A 185 12.38 3.58 -6.98
C LEU A 185 11.30 2.49 -7.04
N ASP A 186 11.69 1.22 -7.00
CA ASP A 186 10.76 0.09 -7.01
C ASP A 186 9.92 0.03 -5.72
N LEU A 187 10.46 0.46 -4.58
CA LEU A 187 9.70 0.67 -3.33
C LEU A 187 8.56 1.67 -3.54
N ALA A 188 8.79 2.78 -4.25
CA ALA A 188 7.77 3.82 -4.46
C ALA A 188 6.57 3.35 -5.30
N ILE A 189 6.69 2.24 -6.01
CA ILE A 189 5.63 1.63 -6.82
C ILE A 189 5.18 0.25 -6.31
N GLY A 190 5.61 -0.14 -5.09
CA GLY A 190 5.20 -1.37 -4.42
C GLY A 190 5.81 -2.66 -4.97
N GLN A 191 6.98 -2.58 -5.62
CA GLN A 191 7.68 -3.73 -6.19
C GLN A 191 8.93 -4.14 -5.39
N TYR A 192 9.05 -3.72 -4.13
CA TYR A 192 10.21 -4.03 -3.31
C TYR A 192 9.83 -4.65 -1.97
N ASP A 193 9.19 -3.90 -1.07
CA ASP A 193 8.68 -4.46 0.18
C ASP A 193 7.41 -5.30 -0.08
N THR A 194 7.11 -6.24 0.80
CA THR A 194 5.90 -7.07 0.72
C THR A 194 4.97 -6.81 1.90
N TYR A 195 3.67 -6.87 1.64
CA TYR A 195 2.61 -6.59 2.61
C TYR A 195 1.51 -7.64 2.54
N THR A 196 0.71 -7.73 3.61
CA THR A 196 -0.44 -8.64 3.64
C THR A 196 -1.70 -7.99 3.06
N PRO A 197 -2.68 -8.77 2.57
CA PRO A 197 -3.98 -8.24 2.18
C PRO A 197 -4.68 -7.45 3.29
N LEU A 198 -4.54 -7.85 4.54
CA LEU A 198 -5.10 -7.14 5.69
C LEU A 198 -4.44 -5.76 5.89
N GLN A 199 -3.12 -5.65 5.69
CA GLN A 199 -2.44 -4.36 5.71
C GLN A 199 -2.94 -3.46 4.58
N LEU A 200 -3.17 -3.99 3.37
CA LEU A 200 -3.77 -3.23 2.28
C LEU A 200 -5.18 -2.76 2.62
N SER A 201 -6.00 -3.62 3.25
CA SER A 201 -7.34 -3.23 3.73
C SER A 201 -7.27 -2.09 4.74
N GLN A 202 -6.37 -2.18 5.74
CA GLN A 202 -6.18 -1.12 6.73
C GLN A 202 -5.66 0.18 6.08
N TYR A 203 -4.74 0.09 5.12
CA TYR A 203 -4.22 1.22 4.37
C TYR A 203 -5.33 1.98 3.63
N VAL A 204 -6.13 1.28 2.83
CA VAL A 204 -7.23 1.90 2.09
C VAL A 204 -8.28 2.45 3.05
N SER A 205 -8.61 1.70 4.12
CA SER A 205 -9.52 2.15 5.18
C SER A 205 -9.03 3.41 5.88
N THR A 206 -7.72 3.53 6.12
CA THR A 206 -7.12 4.74 6.73
C THR A 206 -7.32 5.97 5.84
N ILE A 207 -7.09 5.83 4.54
CA ILE A 207 -7.33 6.92 3.57
C ILE A 207 -8.83 7.27 3.52
N ALA A 208 -9.70 6.26 3.41
CA ALA A 208 -11.16 6.45 3.37
C ALA A 208 -11.73 7.04 4.66
N ASN A 209 -11.03 6.91 5.79
CA ASN A 209 -11.41 7.44 7.10
C ASN A 209 -10.63 8.71 7.46
N ASP A 210 -10.37 9.57 6.50
CA ASP A 210 -9.76 10.89 6.68
C ASP A 210 -8.40 10.83 7.45
N GLY A 211 -7.66 9.74 7.23
CA GLY A 211 -6.34 9.51 7.81
C GLY A 211 -6.34 8.90 9.21
N TYR A 212 -7.48 8.53 9.77
CA TYR A 212 -7.54 7.80 11.04
C TYR A 212 -7.34 6.31 10.80
N ARG A 213 -6.21 5.76 11.26
CA ARG A 213 -5.92 4.34 11.22
C ARG A 213 -6.55 3.64 12.40
N ILE A 214 -7.53 2.78 12.13
CA ILE A 214 -8.28 2.03 13.13
C ILE A 214 -7.73 0.60 13.21
N GLN A 215 -7.65 0.06 14.42
CA GLN A 215 -7.32 -1.34 14.66
C GLN A 215 -8.43 -2.24 14.11
N PRO A 216 -8.13 -3.15 13.17
CA PRO A 216 -9.11 -4.10 12.70
C PRO A 216 -9.42 -5.14 13.79
N HIS A 217 -10.66 -5.62 13.84
CA HIS A 217 -11.05 -6.68 14.78
C HIS A 217 -12.23 -7.51 14.23
N ILE A 218 -12.25 -8.79 14.62
CA ILE A 218 -13.31 -9.75 14.29
C ILE A 218 -14.29 -9.87 15.46
N GLY A 219 -13.77 -9.84 16.70
CA GLY A 219 -14.59 -9.89 17.88
C GLY A 219 -15.46 -8.64 18.01
N LEU A 220 -16.78 -8.80 18.10
CA LEU A 220 -17.72 -7.69 18.23
C LEU A 220 -18.24 -7.50 19.65
N SER A 221 -18.47 -8.63 20.36
CA SER A 221 -19.06 -8.61 21.69
C SER A 221 -18.66 -9.85 22.49
N ILE A 222 -18.58 -9.68 23.81
CA ILE A 222 -18.38 -10.75 24.77
C ILE A 222 -19.64 -10.82 25.62
N TYR A 223 -20.15 -12.03 25.78
CA TYR A 223 -21.33 -12.32 26.59
C TYR A 223 -20.94 -13.15 27.82
N GLU A 224 -21.77 -13.11 28.85
CA GLU A 224 -21.56 -13.98 30.00
C GLU A 224 -21.90 -15.43 29.64
N SER A 225 -21.21 -16.36 30.29
CA SER A 225 -21.49 -17.78 30.12
C SER A 225 -22.86 -18.13 30.76
N THR A 226 -23.62 -18.98 30.09
CA THR A 226 -24.85 -19.58 30.62
C THR A 226 -24.75 -21.10 30.69
N ASN A 227 -25.58 -21.72 31.51
CA ASN A 227 -25.69 -23.17 31.57
C ASN A 227 -26.65 -23.76 30.54
N LYS A 228 -27.10 -22.94 29.58
CA LYS A 228 -28.06 -23.28 28.53
C LYS A 228 -27.48 -22.97 27.16
N ASP A 229 -28.05 -23.53 26.10
CA ASP A 229 -27.70 -23.20 24.70
C ASP A 229 -28.28 -21.84 24.25
N GLU A 230 -28.07 -20.82 25.06
CA GLU A 230 -28.50 -19.45 24.77
C GLU A 230 -27.39 -18.46 25.10
N THR A 231 -27.36 -17.36 24.36
CA THR A 231 -26.41 -16.24 24.60
C THR A 231 -26.79 -15.55 25.91
N GLY A 232 -25.86 -15.44 26.85
CA GLY A 232 -26.02 -14.73 28.10
C GLY A 232 -26.11 -13.21 27.94
N PRO A 233 -26.22 -12.46 29.05
CA PRO A 233 -26.19 -11.02 29.04
C PRO A 233 -24.90 -10.46 28.39
N LEU A 234 -25.01 -9.34 27.70
CA LEU A 234 -23.87 -8.64 27.13
C LEU A 234 -22.91 -8.20 28.24
N LYS A 235 -21.69 -8.72 28.25
CA LYS A 235 -20.65 -8.34 29.20
C LYS A 235 -19.82 -7.16 28.72
N ARG A 236 -19.45 -7.13 27.43
CA ARG A 236 -18.63 -6.08 26.84
C ARG A 236 -18.81 -6.03 25.31
N LYS A 237 -19.00 -4.83 24.78
CA LYS A 237 -18.88 -4.56 23.34
C LYS A 237 -17.41 -4.21 23.02
N ILE A 238 -16.84 -4.84 21.99
CA ILE A 238 -15.52 -4.53 21.48
C ILE A 238 -15.65 -3.34 20.53
N LYS A 239 -14.71 -2.42 20.59
CA LYS A 239 -14.62 -1.28 19.69
C LYS A 239 -13.20 -1.19 19.16
N GLY A 240 -13.05 -0.88 17.89
CA GLY A 240 -11.73 -0.62 17.31
C GLY A 240 -11.07 0.61 17.94
N ASN A 241 -9.79 0.50 18.22
CA ASN A 241 -8.99 1.61 18.72
C ASN A 241 -8.42 2.42 17.55
N VAL A 242 -8.37 3.76 17.70
CA VAL A 242 -7.57 4.60 16.83
C VAL A 242 -6.09 4.36 17.14
N LEU A 243 -5.36 3.79 16.20
CA LEU A 243 -3.93 3.52 16.36
C LEU A 243 -3.09 4.78 16.16
N ASN A 244 -3.43 5.56 15.13
CA ASN A 244 -2.86 6.87 14.86
C ASN A 244 -3.74 7.67 13.87
N LYS A 245 -3.44 8.94 13.74
CA LYS A 245 -3.83 9.77 12.61
C LYS A 245 -2.59 10.06 11.78
N VAL A 246 -2.70 10.00 10.44
CA VAL A 246 -1.60 10.37 9.54
C VAL A 246 -1.24 11.85 9.68
N ASN A 247 0.02 12.20 9.43
CA ASN A 247 0.50 13.59 9.55
C ASN A 247 0.18 14.46 8.32
N ASN A 248 -0.69 13.98 7.45
CA ASN A 248 -1.16 14.72 6.28
C ASN A 248 -2.29 15.68 6.65
N SER A 249 -2.38 16.79 5.92
CA SER A 249 -3.54 17.67 5.98
C SER A 249 -4.79 17.01 5.40
N SER A 250 -5.96 17.55 5.71
CA SER A 250 -7.22 17.05 5.14
C SER A 250 -7.24 17.17 3.61
N ASP A 251 -6.64 18.23 3.05
CA ASP A 251 -6.58 18.44 1.61
C ASP A 251 -5.69 17.40 0.92
N GLU A 252 -4.52 17.08 1.50
CA GLU A 252 -3.63 16.03 0.98
C GLU A 252 -4.30 14.65 0.98
N ILE A 253 -5.07 14.32 2.02
CA ILE A 253 -5.82 13.06 2.10
C ILE A 253 -6.93 13.03 1.06
N LYS A 254 -7.70 14.14 0.96
CA LYS A 254 -8.77 14.28 -0.01
C LYS A 254 -8.29 14.16 -1.45
N GLU A 255 -7.13 14.72 -1.75
CA GLU A 255 -6.50 14.61 -3.07
C GLU A 255 -6.25 13.14 -3.46
N VAL A 256 -5.72 12.34 -2.52
CA VAL A 256 -5.52 10.90 -2.75
C VAL A 256 -6.86 10.15 -2.85
N GLN A 257 -7.87 10.51 -2.03
CA GLN A 257 -9.21 9.93 -2.14
C GLN A 257 -9.84 10.18 -3.51
N GLU A 258 -9.71 11.41 -4.03
CA GLU A 258 -10.22 11.77 -5.36
C GLU A 258 -9.47 11.03 -6.47
N GLY A 259 -8.14 10.97 -6.40
CA GLY A 259 -7.33 10.20 -7.35
C GLY A 259 -7.70 8.71 -7.38
N PHE A 260 -8.00 8.11 -6.23
CA PHE A 260 -8.49 6.72 -6.18
C PHE A 260 -9.87 6.58 -6.82
N LYS A 261 -10.79 7.52 -6.61
CA LYS A 261 -12.11 7.49 -7.29
C LYS A 261 -11.98 7.60 -8.81
N MET A 262 -11.03 8.38 -9.31
CA MET A 262 -10.79 8.53 -10.75
C MET A 262 -10.24 7.25 -11.39
N ALA A 263 -9.63 6.34 -10.61
CA ALA A 263 -9.08 5.07 -11.09
C ALA A 263 -10.16 3.98 -11.34
N PHE A 264 -11.39 4.19 -10.86
CA PHE A 264 -12.56 3.34 -11.04
C PHE A 264 -13.51 3.92 -12.07
#